data_30f9056c7d700782d5cb2344576e0585
#
_entry.id   30f9056c7d700782d5cb2344576e0585
#
_cell.length_a   1.000
_cell.length_b   1.000
_cell.length_c   1.000
_cell.angle_alpha   90.00
_cell.angle_beta   90.00
_cell.angle_gamma   90.00
#
_symmetry.space_group_name_H-M   'P 1'
#
loop_
_entity.id
_entity.type
_entity.pdbx_description
1 polymer ?
#
loop_
_entity_poly.entity_id
_entity_poly.type
_entity_poly.pdbx_seq_one_letter_code
_entity_poly.pdbx_strand_id
1 'polypeptide(L)'
;MLKNAFSKKFKFKNWPKKNFPAVAAGIYVIWDEQTLLYVNTAGKDLDKAQRAGKTKFGLITRLNSHASGRAASDQFCSFLANRIVIPSITSGQLSKFRDGSVTLDQMTKKYIRANVEYQYLVVDKFQDALDLEGHCKRGAIFGEKPLFNPLD
;
A
#
# COMPACT_ATOMS: atom_id res chain seq x y z
N MET A 1 20.09 -4.94 8.33
CA MET A 1 20.51 -5.61 7.10
C MET A 1 19.34 -5.97 6.20
N LEU A 2 18.28 -6.62 6.68
CA LEU A 2 17.08 -6.93 5.87
C LEU A 2 16.37 -5.69 5.30
N LYS A 3 16.40 -4.57 6.02
CA LYS A 3 15.87 -3.29 5.53
C LYS A 3 16.48 -2.87 4.18
N ASN A 4 17.74 -3.17 3.95
CA ASN A 4 18.44 -2.80 2.71
C ASN A 4 18.09 -3.71 1.52
N ALA A 5 17.36 -4.81 1.73
CA ALA A 5 16.85 -5.65 0.65
C ALA A 5 15.62 -5.04 -0.03
N PHE A 6 14.90 -4.16 0.66
CA PHE A 6 13.78 -3.43 0.08
C PHE A 6 14.28 -2.38 -0.94
N SER A 7 13.45 -2.10 -1.92
CA SER A 7 13.69 -0.99 -2.84
C SER A 7 13.84 0.35 -2.07
N LYS A 8 14.33 1.39 -2.73
CA LYS A 8 14.15 2.75 -2.22
C LYS A 8 12.67 3.10 -2.13
N LYS A 9 12.34 4.18 -1.40
CA LYS A 9 10.98 4.72 -1.36
C LYS A 9 10.60 5.34 -2.72
N PHE A 10 9.41 5.03 -3.21
CA PHE A 10 8.82 5.62 -4.40
C PHE A 10 7.52 6.33 -4.02
N LYS A 11 7.28 7.49 -4.59
CA LYS A 11 6.05 8.27 -4.34
C LYS A 11 4.88 7.73 -5.15
N PHE A 12 3.72 7.57 -4.53
CA PHE A 12 2.48 7.28 -5.26
C PHE A 12 2.07 8.38 -6.25
N LYS A 13 2.58 9.60 -6.07
CA LYS A 13 2.44 10.67 -7.06
C LYS A 13 2.85 10.24 -8.46
N ASN A 14 3.86 9.39 -8.56
CA ASN A 14 4.43 8.90 -9.81
C ASN A 14 3.95 7.49 -10.18
N TRP A 15 2.92 6.98 -9.51
CA TRP A 15 2.33 5.69 -9.85
C TRP A 15 1.48 5.77 -11.13
N PRO A 16 1.56 4.78 -12.04
CA PRO A 16 2.43 3.61 -11.98
C PRO A 16 3.89 3.92 -12.32
N LYS A 17 4.81 3.30 -11.58
CA LYS A 17 6.25 3.43 -11.84
C LYS A 17 6.63 2.72 -13.14
N LYS A 18 7.39 3.39 -13.98
CA LYS A 18 7.97 2.79 -15.19
C LYS A 18 8.81 1.57 -14.82
N ASN A 19 8.68 0.48 -15.57
CA ASN A 19 9.40 -0.77 -15.35
C ASN A 19 9.12 -1.44 -14.00
N PHE A 20 7.95 -1.20 -13.39
CA PHE A 20 7.53 -1.95 -12.21
C PHE A 20 7.26 -3.41 -12.61
N PRO A 21 7.63 -4.41 -11.75
CA PRO A 21 7.41 -5.83 -12.07
C PRO A 21 5.93 -6.12 -12.36
N ALA A 22 5.65 -6.59 -13.57
CA ALA A 22 4.28 -6.80 -14.04
C ALA A 22 3.63 -8.06 -13.42
N VAL A 23 4.43 -9.11 -13.19
CA VAL A 23 3.99 -10.39 -12.60
C VAL A 23 5.02 -10.79 -11.55
N ALA A 24 4.75 -10.53 -10.29
CA ALA A 24 5.70 -10.78 -9.20
C ALA A 24 5.00 -10.97 -7.85
N ALA A 25 5.51 -11.92 -7.08
CA ALA A 25 5.21 -12.05 -5.66
C ALA A 25 6.18 -11.19 -4.84
N GLY A 26 5.73 -10.74 -3.68
CA GLY A 26 6.60 -9.99 -2.79
C GLY A 26 5.90 -9.40 -1.58
N ILE A 27 6.67 -8.62 -0.86
CA ILE A 27 6.23 -7.83 0.27
C ILE A 27 6.37 -6.34 -0.07
N TYR A 28 5.48 -5.53 0.44
CA TYR A 28 5.56 -4.08 0.32
C TYR A 28 5.21 -3.40 1.64
N VAL A 29 5.75 -2.20 1.80
CA VAL A 29 5.53 -1.33 2.95
C VAL A 29 5.13 0.05 2.48
N ILE A 30 4.22 0.69 3.20
CA ILE A 30 3.66 2.00 2.86
C ILE A 30 3.98 2.99 3.96
N TRP A 31 4.43 4.17 3.56
CA TRP A 31 4.91 5.24 4.42
C TRP A 31 4.15 6.54 4.21
N ASP A 32 3.99 7.29 5.29
CA ASP A 32 3.70 8.72 5.25
C ASP A 32 4.89 9.43 5.90
N GLU A 33 5.73 10.07 5.09
CA GLU A 33 7.01 10.62 5.51
C GLU A 33 7.90 9.58 6.21
N GLN A 34 8.07 9.70 7.54
CA GLN A 34 8.86 8.78 8.35
C GLN A 34 8.01 7.73 9.09
N THR A 35 6.69 7.82 9.01
CA THR A 35 5.77 6.90 9.70
C THR A 35 5.47 5.70 8.82
N LEU A 36 5.76 4.50 9.34
CA LEU A 36 5.34 3.25 8.70
C LEU A 36 3.84 3.04 8.89
N LEU A 37 3.07 3.11 7.81
CA LEU A 37 1.62 3.00 7.87
C LEU A 37 1.14 1.56 7.77
N TYR A 38 1.67 0.78 6.82
CA TYR A 38 1.06 -0.48 6.43
C TYR A 38 2.09 -1.44 5.83
N VAL A 39 1.93 -2.72 6.11
CA VAL A 39 2.76 -3.80 5.55
C VAL A 39 1.86 -4.91 5.05
N ASN A 40 2.09 -5.41 3.85
CA ASN A 40 1.35 -6.56 3.34
C ASN A 40 2.14 -7.29 2.24
N THR A 41 1.64 -8.45 1.85
CA THR A 41 2.21 -9.31 0.82
C THR A 41 1.30 -9.36 -0.41
N ALA A 42 1.85 -9.77 -1.54
CA ALA A 42 1.11 -9.99 -2.77
C ALA A 42 1.70 -11.16 -3.57
N GLY A 43 0.88 -11.79 -4.40
CA GLY A 43 1.35 -12.82 -5.31
C GLY A 43 1.28 -14.26 -4.78
N LYS A 44 0.36 -14.59 -3.87
CA LYS A 44 0.15 -15.93 -3.31
C LYS A 44 -0.08 -16.84 -4.49
N ASP A 45 -0.45 -17.10 -5.38
CA ASP A 45 -0.58 -18.09 -6.45
C ASP A 45 0.17 -17.68 -7.74
N LEU A 46 1.40 -17.20 -7.56
CA LEU A 46 2.22 -16.71 -8.66
C LEU A 46 2.37 -17.74 -9.79
N ASP A 47 2.68 -18.99 -9.46
CA ASP A 47 2.88 -20.05 -10.44
C ASP A 47 1.60 -20.30 -11.27
N LYS A 48 0.45 -20.29 -10.62
CA LYS A 48 -0.85 -20.42 -11.30
C LYS A 48 -1.12 -19.24 -12.23
N ALA A 49 -0.81 -18.03 -11.78
CA ALA A 49 -0.97 -16.82 -12.60
C ALA A 49 -0.06 -16.84 -13.82
N GLN A 50 1.19 -17.27 -13.67
CA GLN A 50 2.15 -17.41 -14.77
C GLN A 50 1.68 -18.45 -15.79
N ARG A 51 1.23 -19.62 -15.33
CA ARG A 51 0.68 -20.67 -16.21
C ARG A 51 -0.58 -20.23 -16.95
N ALA A 52 -1.40 -19.38 -16.33
CA ALA A 52 -2.58 -18.80 -16.95
C ALA A 52 -2.26 -17.65 -17.93
N GLY A 53 -0.99 -17.27 -18.08
CA GLY A 53 -0.56 -16.19 -18.97
C GLY A 53 -0.98 -14.81 -18.54
N LYS A 54 -1.18 -14.58 -17.23
CA LYS A 54 -1.52 -13.24 -16.71
C LYS A 54 -0.40 -12.25 -16.99
N THR A 55 -0.75 -11.10 -17.49
CA THR A 55 0.19 -10.02 -17.85
C THR A 55 0.40 -9.02 -16.69
N LYS A 56 -0.49 -9.02 -15.71
CA LYS A 56 -0.39 -8.24 -14.46
C LYS A 56 -0.87 -9.06 -13.29
N PHE A 57 -0.03 -9.24 -12.27
CA PHE A 57 -0.38 -10.03 -11.09
C PHE A 57 0.57 -9.75 -9.92
N GLY A 58 0.04 -9.77 -8.70
CA GLY A 58 0.81 -9.67 -7.47
C GLY A 58 1.04 -8.22 -7.02
N LEU A 59 2.29 -7.82 -6.84
CA LEU A 59 2.65 -6.49 -6.31
C LEU A 59 2.00 -5.35 -7.09
N ILE A 60 2.03 -5.41 -8.42
CA ILE A 60 1.48 -4.33 -9.26
C ILE A 60 -0.02 -4.17 -9.07
N THR A 61 -0.78 -5.26 -8.99
CA THR A 61 -2.24 -5.21 -8.82
C THR A 61 -2.61 -4.70 -7.44
N ARG A 62 -1.85 -5.06 -6.43
CA ARG A 62 -2.09 -4.62 -5.05
C ARG A 62 -1.79 -3.13 -4.86
N LEU A 63 -0.63 -2.67 -5.32
CA LEU A 63 -0.28 -1.25 -5.25
C LEU A 63 -1.18 -0.38 -6.13
N ASN A 64 -1.66 -0.90 -7.25
CA ASN A 64 -2.65 -0.21 -8.07
C ASN A 64 -3.99 -0.02 -7.33
N SER A 65 -4.43 -1.04 -6.59
CA SER A 65 -5.61 -0.94 -5.72
C SER A 65 -5.43 0.16 -4.66
N HIS A 66 -4.29 0.20 -3.98
CA HIS A 66 -4.00 1.24 -2.99
C HIS A 66 -3.96 2.65 -3.61
N ALA A 67 -3.38 2.78 -4.79
CA ALA A 67 -3.32 4.06 -5.51
C ALA A 67 -4.69 4.60 -5.93
N SER A 68 -5.71 3.75 -5.96
CA SER A 68 -7.08 4.12 -6.35
C SER A 68 -7.80 4.98 -5.33
N GLY A 69 -7.45 4.89 -4.05
CA GLY A 69 -8.14 5.59 -2.96
C GLY A 69 -9.51 5.01 -2.59
N ARG A 70 -9.89 3.85 -3.11
CA ARG A 70 -11.22 3.26 -2.90
C ARG A 70 -11.33 2.57 -1.54
N ALA A 71 -11.84 3.29 -0.54
CA ALA A 71 -11.97 2.80 0.82
C ALA A 71 -12.89 1.57 0.95
N ALA A 72 -13.93 1.46 0.13
CA ALA A 72 -14.88 0.36 0.20
C ALA A 72 -14.31 -0.99 -0.27
N SER A 73 -13.29 -1.00 -1.09
CA SER A 73 -12.71 -2.22 -1.69
C SER A 73 -11.25 -2.47 -1.36
N ASP A 74 -10.62 -1.59 -0.58
CA ASP A 74 -9.20 -1.65 -0.27
C ASP A 74 -8.96 -1.35 1.21
N GLN A 75 -8.41 -2.32 1.93
CA GLN A 75 -8.20 -2.22 3.37
C GLN A 75 -7.25 -1.07 3.76
N PHE A 76 -6.15 -0.88 3.03
CA PHE A 76 -5.24 0.23 3.29
C PHE A 76 -5.96 1.58 3.10
N CYS A 77 -6.71 1.74 2.01
CA CYS A 77 -7.48 2.94 1.75
C CYS A 77 -8.54 3.19 2.84
N SER A 78 -9.18 2.14 3.34
CA SER A 78 -10.14 2.24 4.44
C SER A 78 -9.48 2.72 5.74
N PHE A 79 -8.33 2.16 6.12
CA PHE A 79 -7.57 2.63 7.28
C PHE A 79 -7.12 4.09 7.13
N LEU A 80 -6.58 4.45 5.96
CA LEU A 80 -6.12 5.80 5.69
C LEU A 80 -7.27 6.81 5.74
N ALA A 81 -8.41 6.49 5.13
CA ALA A 81 -9.60 7.32 5.15
C ALA A 81 -10.09 7.57 6.58
N ASN A 82 -10.25 6.53 7.36
CA ASN A 82 -10.78 6.62 8.72
C ASN A 82 -9.83 7.32 9.70
N ARG A 83 -8.53 7.08 9.60
CA ARG A 83 -7.57 7.52 10.62
C ARG A 83 -6.84 8.81 10.28
N ILE A 84 -6.77 9.18 9.01
CA ILE A 84 -6.02 10.36 8.56
C ILE A 84 -6.91 11.32 7.77
N VAL A 85 -7.63 10.88 6.77
CA VAL A 85 -8.40 11.76 5.88
C VAL A 85 -9.61 12.35 6.60
N ILE A 86 -10.48 11.53 7.19
CA ILE A 86 -11.69 12.01 7.89
C ILE A 86 -11.36 12.98 9.02
N PRO A 87 -10.38 12.71 9.91
CA PRO A 87 -10.04 13.66 10.96
C PRO A 87 -9.52 15.02 10.47
N SER A 88 -9.05 15.09 9.23
CA SER A 88 -8.55 16.34 8.62
C SER A 88 -9.61 17.14 7.86
N ILE A 89 -10.84 16.63 7.73
CA ILE A 89 -11.92 17.30 7.01
C ILE A 89 -12.34 18.57 7.73
N THR A 90 -12.31 19.70 7.05
CA THR A 90 -12.76 21.01 7.57
C THR A 90 -14.27 21.17 7.42
N SER A 91 -14.85 22.10 8.20
CA SER A 91 -16.28 22.47 8.10
C SER A 91 -16.67 22.88 6.68
N GLY A 92 -15.80 23.65 5.99
CA GLY A 92 -16.03 24.07 4.61
C GLY A 92 -16.02 22.92 3.61
N GLN A 93 -15.25 21.85 3.88
CA GLN A 93 -15.23 20.66 3.04
C GLN A 93 -16.47 19.78 3.22
N LEU A 94 -17.07 19.77 4.42
CA LEU A 94 -18.28 18.98 4.70
C LEU A 94 -19.45 19.31 3.78
N SER A 95 -19.62 20.59 3.41
CA SER A 95 -20.67 21.01 2.48
C SER A 95 -20.49 20.38 1.09
N LYS A 96 -19.25 20.18 0.65
CA LYS A 96 -18.93 19.52 -0.63
C LYS A 96 -19.24 18.02 -0.62
N PHE A 97 -19.11 17.35 0.52
CA PHE A 97 -19.58 15.97 0.67
C PHE A 97 -21.10 15.91 0.60
N ARG A 98 -21.77 16.84 1.26
CA ARG A 98 -23.24 16.89 1.30
C ARG A 98 -23.87 17.11 -0.08
N ASP A 99 -23.28 17.98 -0.90
CA ASP A 99 -23.77 18.26 -2.25
C ASP A 99 -23.24 17.28 -3.31
N GLY A 100 -22.37 16.33 -2.91
CA GLY A 100 -21.82 15.29 -3.79
C GLY A 100 -20.71 15.74 -4.73
N SER A 101 -20.20 16.99 -4.60
CA SER A 101 -19.11 17.49 -5.45
C SER A 101 -17.75 16.86 -5.09
N VAL A 102 -17.60 16.33 -3.89
CA VAL A 102 -16.40 15.61 -3.41
C VAL A 102 -16.81 14.32 -2.72
N THR A 103 -16.10 13.23 -2.99
CA THR A 103 -16.26 11.94 -2.31
C THR A 103 -15.09 11.64 -1.40
N LEU A 104 -15.29 10.75 -0.43
CA LEU A 104 -14.22 10.28 0.44
C LEU A 104 -13.11 9.58 -0.37
N ASP A 105 -13.48 8.79 -1.37
CA ASP A 105 -12.52 8.12 -2.25
C ASP A 105 -11.63 9.13 -3.01
N GLN A 106 -12.20 10.22 -3.50
CA GLN A 106 -11.44 11.29 -4.16
C GLN A 106 -10.45 11.96 -3.19
N MET A 107 -10.87 12.26 -1.97
CA MET A 107 -9.99 12.85 -0.96
C MET A 107 -8.90 11.88 -0.53
N THR A 108 -9.22 10.61 -0.35
CA THR A 108 -8.27 9.55 0.00
C THR A 108 -7.23 9.38 -1.11
N LYS A 109 -7.66 9.31 -2.36
CA LYS A 109 -6.76 9.26 -3.52
C LYS A 109 -5.84 10.47 -3.59
N LYS A 110 -6.37 11.66 -3.38
CA LYS A 110 -5.60 12.91 -3.37
C LYS A 110 -4.53 12.89 -2.28
N TYR A 111 -4.88 12.43 -1.07
CA TYR A 111 -3.93 12.30 0.03
C TYR A 111 -2.80 11.32 -0.31
N ILE A 112 -3.13 10.13 -0.82
CA ILE A 112 -2.16 9.11 -1.22
C ILE A 112 -1.17 9.68 -2.24
N ARG A 113 -1.67 10.34 -3.27
CA ARG A 113 -0.83 10.93 -4.33
C ARG A 113 0.07 12.05 -3.83
N ALA A 114 -0.37 12.82 -2.85
CA ALA A 114 0.38 13.95 -2.33
C ALA A 114 1.43 13.54 -1.26
N ASN A 115 1.15 12.53 -0.43
CA ASN A 115 1.91 12.31 0.80
C ASN A 115 2.50 10.90 0.95
N VAL A 116 2.00 9.90 0.23
CA VAL A 116 2.28 8.51 0.54
C VAL A 116 3.34 7.92 -0.38
N GLU A 117 4.24 7.15 0.22
CA GLU A 117 5.33 6.46 -0.46
C GLU A 117 5.26 4.95 -0.20
N TYR A 118 5.90 4.17 -1.06
CA TYR A 118 5.99 2.72 -0.89
C TYR A 118 7.41 2.21 -1.18
N GLN A 119 7.74 1.09 -0.55
CA GLN A 119 8.90 0.25 -0.87
C GLN A 119 8.41 -1.17 -1.10
N TYR A 120 9.16 -1.95 -1.85
CA TYR A 120 8.83 -3.35 -2.09
C TYR A 120 10.07 -4.22 -2.19
N LEU A 121 9.86 -5.50 -2.00
CA LEU A 121 10.85 -6.55 -2.22
C LEU A 121 10.19 -7.70 -2.98
N VAL A 122 10.72 -8.02 -4.15
CA VAL A 122 10.30 -9.19 -4.92
C VAL A 122 10.91 -10.44 -4.30
N VAL A 123 10.13 -11.51 -4.19
CA VAL A 123 10.57 -12.82 -3.68
C VAL A 123 10.26 -13.92 -4.68
N ASP A 124 11.08 -14.97 -4.67
CA ASP A 124 10.84 -16.15 -5.51
C ASP A 124 9.77 -17.06 -4.91
N LYS A 125 9.73 -17.16 -3.58
CA LYS A 125 8.77 -17.98 -2.84
C LYS A 125 7.87 -17.08 -2.00
N PHE A 126 6.56 -17.21 -2.16
CA PHE A 126 5.59 -16.42 -1.40
C PHE A 126 5.72 -16.59 0.12
N GLN A 127 6.18 -17.76 0.58
CA GLN A 127 6.44 -18.00 2.01
C GLN A 127 7.47 -17.02 2.58
N ASP A 128 8.51 -16.69 1.81
CA ASP A 128 9.51 -15.71 2.27
C ASP A 128 8.89 -14.32 2.50
N ALA A 129 7.92 -13.93 1.67
CA ALA A 129 7.17 -12.68 1.87
C ALA A 129 6.34 -12.71 3.16
N LEU A 130 5.67 -13.83 3.46
CA LEU A 130 4.89 -13.99 4.68
C LEU A 130 5.76 -13.92 5.94
N ASP A 131 6.92 -14.55 5.92
CA ASP A 131 7.86 -14.53 7.04
C ASP A 131 8.38 -13.10 7.29
N LEU A 132 8.75 -12.40 6.22
CA LEU A 132 9.17 -10.99 6.30
C LEU A 132 8.04 -10.08 6.78
N GLU A 133 6.81 -10.33 6.34
CA GLU A 133 5.63 -9.56 6.80
C GLU A 133 5.49 -9.63 8.32
N GLY A 134 5.58 -10.82 8.90
CA GLY A 134 5.53 -10.99 10.34
C GLY A 134 6.62 -10.21 11.07
N HIS A 135 7.85 -10.25 10.56
CA HIS A 135 8.96 -9.47 11.13
C HIS A 135 8.75 -7.95 11.01
N CYS A 136 8.28 -7.47 9.87
CA CYS A 136 7.95 -6.06 9.69
C CYS A 136 6.86 -5.60 10.66
N LYS A 137 5.77 -6.37 10.77
CA LYS A 137 4.62 -6.02 11.61
C LYS A 137 4.93 -6.01 13.11
N ARG A 138 5.96 -6.75 13.53
CA ARG A 138 6.49 -6.71 14.92
C ARG A 138 7.53 -5.61 15.15
N GLY A 139 7.91 -4.88 14.12
CA GLY A 139 8.92 -3.81 14.20
C GLY A 139 10.36 -4.27 14.05
N ALA A 140 10.61 -5.55 13.78
CA ALA A 140 11.95 -6.12 13.77
C ALA A 140 12.84 -5.64 12.60
N ILE A 141 12.23 -5.20 11.50
CA ILE A 141 12.98 -4.79 10.29
C ILE A 141 13.20 -3.27 10.25
N PHE A 142 12.16 -2.49 10.51
CA PHE A 142 12.20 -1.03 10.39
C PHE A 142 12.38 -0.29 11.72
N GLY A 143 12.37 -1.01 12.86
CA GLY A 143 12.47 -0.41 14.19
C GLY A 143 11.15 0.17 14.70
N GLU A 144 10.07 0.02 13.95
CA GLU A 144 8.72 0.46 14.30
C GLU A 144 7.68 -0.50 13.76
N LYS A 145 6.54 -0.61 14.43
CA LYS A 145 5.37 -1.37 13.94
C LYS A 145 4.56 -0.51 12.97
N PRO A 146 3.91 -1.10 11.96
CA PRO A 146 3.01 -0.33 11.10
C PRO A 146 1.80 0.17 11.90
N LEU A 147 1.42 1.42 11.62
CA LEU A 147 0.32 2.09 12.34
C LEU A 147 -1.02 1.37 12.16
N PHE A 148 -1.30 0.84 10.96
CA PHE A 148 -2.62 0.32 10.60
C PHE A 148 -2.78 -1.18 10.88
N ASN A 149 -1.74 -1.97 10.76
CA ASN A 149 -1.81 -3.43 10.90
C ASN A 149 -0.63 -4.04 11.67
N PRO A 150 -0.36 -3.57 12.90
CA PRO A 150 0.71 -4.12 13.72
C PRO A 150 0.42 -5.56 14.18
N LEU A 151 1.46 -6.29 14.53
CA LEU A 151 1.41 -7.55 15.27
C LEU A 151 2.13 -7.40 16.61
N ASP A 152 1.66 -8.11 17.61
CA ASP A 152 2.29 -8.19 18.93
C ASP A 152 3.50 -9.13 18.95
#